data_55ca901cca3c98b9898041734b78a054
#
_entry.id   55ca901cca3c98b9898041734b78a054
#
_cell.length_a   1.000
_cell.length_b   1.000
_cell.length_c   1.000
_cell.angle_alpha   90.00
_cell.angle_beta   90.00
_cell.angle_gamma   90.00
#
_symmetry.space_group_name_H-M   'P 1'
#
loop_
_entity.id
_entity.type
_entity.pdbx_description
1 polymer ?
#
loop_
_entity_poly.entity_id
_entity_poly.type
_entity_poly.pdbx_seq_one_letter_code
_entity_poly.pdbx_strand_id
1 'polypeptide(L)'
;MSGFVALKDVKKIYQMGEVKIMAADGIDFEIQKGEFAVVVGPSGAGKTTVLNILGGMDTATEGQVLVDGTDIAKYSQKQLTAYRRDDIGFVFQFYNLIPNLTALENVELALQICKDPLDAETVLNEVGLQERMKNFPAQLSGGEQQRVSIARALAKNPKLLLCDEPTGALDYQTGKAILKLLQDMCRERGMTVIVITHNSAIAPMADRVIKIKNGKVSSMKQNDCPMNVEEIEW
;
A
#
# COMPACT_ATOMS: atom_id res chain seq x y z
N MET A 1 -20.98 12.22 2.05
CA MET A 1 -20.66 10.83 2.45
C MET A 1 -19.21 10.83 2.85
N SER A 2 -18.81 10.19 3.94
CA SER A 2 -17.38 10.06 4.29
C SER A 2 -16.72 9.12 3.30
N GLY A 3 -15.48 9.41 2.89
CA GLY A 3 -14.69 8.53 2.02
C GLY A 3 -14.53 7.13 2.61
N PHE A 4 -14.09 6.17 1.80
CA PHE A 4 -13.74 4.81 2.25
C PHE A 4 -12.57 4.82 3.24
N VAL A 5 -11.57 5.66 2.97
CA VAL A 5 -10.49 6.03 3.91
C VAL A 5 -10.63 7.51 4.23
N ALA A 6 -10.63 7.88 5.51
CA ALA A 6 -10.60 9.28 5.92
C ALA A 6 -9.74 9.46 7.18
N LEU A 7 -8.78 10.36 7.10
CA LEU A 7 -8.01 10.85 8.24
C LEU A 7 -8.53 12.22 8.64
N LYS A 8 -8.74 12.45 9.94
CA LYS A 8 -9.25 13.71 10.48
C LYS A 8 -8.38 14.15 11.64
N ASP A 9 -7.66 15.25 11.44
CA ASP A 9 -6.71 15.85 12.40
C ASP A 9 -5.75 14.81 12.99
N VAL A 10 -5.22 13.90 12.15
CA VAL A 10 -4.37 12.81 12.62
C VAL A 10 -2.99 13.33 12.97
N LYS A 11 -2.57 13.10 14.24
CA LYS A 11 -1.24 13.41 14.72
C LYS A 11 -0.51 12.16 15.16
N LYS A 12 0.80 12.14 14.90
CA LYS A 12 1.71 11.11 15.39
C LYS A 12 2.96 11.75 15.97
N ILE A 13 3.17 11.51 17.25
CA ILE A 13 4.32 12.01 17.99
C ILE A 13 5.12 10.80 18.49
N TYR A 14 6.38 10.70 18.04
CA TYR A 14 7.33 9.74 18.59
C TYR A 14 8.14 10.42 19.69
N GLN A 15 8.28 9.75 20.81
CA GLN A 15 9.13 10.22 21.91
C GLN A 15 10.40 9.37 21.97
N MET A 16 11.54 10.01 21.79
CA MET A 16 12.87 9.41 21.87
C MET A 16 13.65 10.09 23.00
N GLY A 17 13.53 9.56 24.23
CA GLY A 17 14.04 10.23 25.41
C GLY A 17 13.35 11.57 25.65
N GLU A 18 14.10 12.66 25.67
CA GLU A 18 13.55 14.02 25.81
C GLU A 18 13.08 14.66 24.50
N VAL A 19 13.45 14.06 23.36
CA VAL A 19 13.11 14.60 22.02
C VAL A 19 11.75 14.09 21.58
N LYS A 20 10.88 15.03 21.17
CA LYS A 20 9.59 14.73 20.52
C LYS A 20 9.70 14.99 19.02
N ILE A 21 9.40 13.99 18.23
CA ILE A 21 9.36 14.07 16.76
C ILE A 21 7.90 14.00 16.33
N MET A 22 7.40 15.07 15.74
CA MET A 22 6.05 15.11 15.17
C MET A 22 6.10 14.62 13.73
N ALA A 23 5.78 13.33 13.51
CA ALA A 23 5.84 12.70 12.21
C ALA A 23 4.56 12.92 11.37
N ALA A 24 3.41 13.15 12.04
CA ALA A 24 2.18 13.65 11.45
C ALA A 24 1.62 14.76 12.35
N ASP A 25 1.18 15.87 11.75
CA ASP A 25 0.76 17.09 12.45
C ASP A 25 -0.52 17.64 11.82
N GLY A 26 -1.66 17.03 12.17
CA GLY A 26 -2.95 17.40 11.65
C GLY A 26 -3.12 16.94 10.19
N ILE A 27 -2.99 15.65 9.91
CA ILE A 27 -3.23 15.08 8.59
C ILE A 27 -4.73 14.94 8.37
N ASP A 28 -5.23 15.61 7.33
CA ASP A 28 -6.62 15.55 6.87
C ASP A 28 -6.67 15.17 5.39
N PHE A 29 -7.30 14.06 5.05
CA PHE A 29 -7.65 13.70 3.67
C PHE A 29 -8.68 12.57 3.64
N GLU A 30 -9.30 12.40 2.48
CA GLU A 30 -10.19 11.27 2.21
C GLU A 30 -9.92 10.64 0.85
N ILE A 31 -10.18 9.32 0.74
CA ILE A 31 -10.06 8.52 -0.47
C ILE A 31 -11.35 7.71 -0.61
N GLN A 32 -11.91 7.67 -1.82
CA GLN A 32 -13.14 6.92 -2.09
C GLN A 32 -12.83 5.44 -2.34
N LYS A 33 -13.84 4.59 -2.20
CA LYS A 33 -13.71 3.17 -2.51
C LYS A 33 -13.40 2.97 -3.99
N GLY A 34 -12.42 2.12 -4.28
CA GLY A 34 -12.00 1.81 -5.64
C GLY A 34 -11.12 2.89 -6.29
N GLU A 35 -10.69 3.93 -5.55
CA GLU A 35 -9.70 4.88 -6.05
C GLU A 35 -8.27 4.31 -5.99
N PHE A 36 -7.48 4.66 -7.01
CA PHE A 36 -6.03 4.57 -7.00
C PHE A 36 -5.46 5.90 -6.51
N ALA A 37 -5.01 5.93 -5.27
CA ALA A 37 -4.48 7.15 -4.66
C ALA A 37 -2.95 7.13 -4.60
N VAL A 38 -2.33 8.28 -4.89
CA VAL A 38 -0.88 8.46 -4.77
C VAL A 38 -0.58 9.53 -3.73
N VAL A 39 0.20 9.15 -2.72
CA VAL A 39 0.69 10.03 -1.67
C VAL A 39 2.15 10.36 -1.95
N VAL A 40 2.43 11.61 -2.32
CA VAL A 40 3.77 12.06 -2.68
C VAL A 40 4.34 13.04 -1.66
N GLY A 41 5.66 13.07 -1.56
CA GLY A 41 6.38 14.01 -0.71
C GLY A 41 7.85 13.62 -0.55
N PRO A 42 8.69 14.53 -0.04
CA PRO A 42 10.11 14.24 0.20
C PRO A 42 10.30 13.14 1.24
N SER A 43 11.50 12.57 1.29
CA SER A 43 11.88 11.64 2.38
C SER A 43 11.73 12.33 3.73
N GLY A 44 11.25 11.58 4.73
CA GLY A 44 10.99 12.14 6.07
C GLY A 44 9.74 13.02 6.18
N ALA A 45 8.92 13.15 5.13
CA ALA A 45 7.70 13.96 5.18
C ALA A 45 6.56 13.38 6.04
N GLY A 46 6.68 12.13 6.52
CA GLY A 46 5.66 11.44 7.31
C GLY A 46 4.81 10.45 6.51
N LYS A 47 5.11 10.21 5.22
CA LYS A 47 4.32 9.31 4.35
C LYS A 47 4.23 7.88 4.90
N THR A 48 5.36 7.26 5.21
CA THR A 48 5.41 5.88 5.77
C THR A 48 4.72 5.81 7.12
N THR A 49 4.79 6.88 7.95
CA THR A 49 4.04 6.96 9.21
C THR A 49 2.54 6.90 8.95
N VAL A 50 2.04 7.68 7.99
CA VAL A 50 0.62 7.66 7.60
C VAL A 50 0.21 6.28 7.08
N LEU A 51 1.04 5.65 6.23
CA LEU A 51 0.77 4.31 5.72
C LEU A 51 0.73 3.27 6.84
N ASN A 52 1.66 3.33 7.80
CA ASN A 52 1.71 2.42 8.93
C ASN A 52 0.47 2.57 9.84
N ILE A 53 -0.01 3.79 10.04
CA ILE A 53 -1.24 4.06 10.78
C ILE A 53 -2.45 3.48 10.03
N LEU A 54 -2.58 3.76 8.73
CA LEU A 54 -3.65 3.21 7.89
C LEU A 54 -3.65 1.69 7.86
N GLY A 55 -2.47 1.09 7.84
CA GLY A 55 -2.30 -0.36 7.85
C GLY A 55 -2.42 -0.99 9.23
N GLY A 56 -2.61 -0.21 10.30
CA GLY A 56 -2.69 -0.72 11.66
C GLY A 56 -1.38 -1.31 12.20
N MET A 57 -0.24 -0.96 11.60
CA MET A 57 1.10 -1.30 12.12
C MET A 57 1.56 -0.32 13.19
N ASP A 58 1.01 0.89 13.17
CA ASP A 58 1.19 1.91 14.19
C ASP A 58 -0.18 2.53 14.54
N THR A 59 -0.24 3.33 15.59
CA THR A 59 -1.46 4.00 16.04
C THR A 59 -1.27 5.52 16.02
N ALA A 60 -2.32 6.26 15.67
CA ALA A 60 -2.33 7.71 15.83
C ALA A 60 -2.20 8.10 17.31
N THR A 61 -1.51 9.22 17.58
CA THR A 61 -1.47 9.81 18.93
C THR A 61 -2.76 10.57 19.20
N GLU A 62 -3.28 11.29 18.19
CA GLU A 62 -4.53 12.04 18.23
C GLU A 62 -5.23 11.94 16.87
N GLY A 63 -6.51 12.32 16.83
CA GLY A 63 -7.33 12.35 15.62
C GLY A 63 -8.10 11.05 15.38
N GLN A 64 -8.71 10.96 14.20
CA GLN A 64 -9.52 9.81 13.78
C GLN A 64 -8.99 9.21 12.48
N VAL A 65 -9.00 7.89 12.39
CA VAL A 65 -8.60 7.14 11.21
C VAL A 65 -9.75 6.21 10.81
N LEU A 66 -10.54 6.65 9.86
CA LEU A 66 -11.72 5.91 9.39
C LEU A 66 -11.35 5.06 8.18
N VAL A 67 -11.66 3.78 8.24
CA VAL A 67 -11.57 2.84 7.11
C VAL A 67 -12.87 2.06 7.04
N ASP A 68 -13.54 2.10 5.90
CA ASP A 68 -14.85 1.47 5.68
C ASP A 68 -15.87 1.87 6.78
N GLY A 69 -15.85 3.16 7.14
CA GLY A 69 -16.73 3.75 8.17
C GLY A 69 -16.35 3.46 9.62
N THR A 70 -15.30 2.68 9.87
CA THR A 70 -14.87 2.30 11.24
C THR A 70 -13.60 3.05 11.64
N ASP A 71 -13.58 3.60 12.85
CA ASP A 71 -12.43 4.31 13.41
C ASP A 71 -11.40 3.31 13.98
N ILE A 72 -10.38 3.01 13.17
CA ILE A 72 -9.32 2.07 13.55
C ILE A 72 -8.34 2.63 14.59
N ALA A 73 -8.32 3.96 14.82
CA ALA A 73 -7.52 4.55 15.88
C ALA A 73 -7.95 4.09 17.29
N LYS A 74 -9.18 3.59 17.42
CA LYS A 74 -9.74 3.06 18.66
C LYS A 74 -9.55 1.54 18.83
N TYR A 75 -8.93 0.88 17.86
CA TYR A 75 -8.76 -0.57 17.91
C TYR A 75 -7.74 -0.99 18.97
N SER A 76 -8.06 -2.05 19.69
CA SER A 76 -7.09 -2.78 20.51
C SER A 76 -6.07 -3.50 19.62
N GLN A 77 -4.95 -3.92 20.19
CA GLN A 77 -3.90 -4.67 19.46
C GLN A 77 -4.47 -5.96 18.81
N LYS A 78 -5.41 -6.63 19.47
CA LYS A 78 -6.09 -7.81 18.91
C LYS A 78 -6.94 -7.45 17.67
N GLN A 79 -7.64 -6.34 17.71
CA GLN A 79 -8.44 -5.84 16.58
C GLN A 79 -7.55 -5.37 15.43
N LEU A 80 -6.43 -4.67 15.71
CA LEU A 80 -5.45 -4.28 14.70
C LEU A 80 -4.82 -5.52 14.03
N THR A 81 -4.56 -6.59 14.79
CA THR A 81 -4.05 -7.84 14.23
C THR A 81 -5.07 -8.48 13.27
N ALA A 82 -6.35 -8.52 13.65
CA ALA A 82 -7.41 -9.02 12.76
C ALA A 82 -7.57 -8.13 11.52
N TYR A 83 -7.54 -6.82 11.68
CA TYR A 83 -7.61 -5.84 10.60
C TYR A 83 -6.47 -6.02 9.59
N ARG A 84 -5.21 -6.12 10.05
CA ARG A 84 -4.07 -6.40 9.17
C ARG A 84 -4.19 -7.74 8.45
N ARG A 85 -4.73 -8.75 9.13
CA ARG A 85 -4.91 -10.08 8.57
C ARG A 85 -5.96 -10.12 7.47
N ASP A 86 -7.13 -9.51 7.73
CA ASP A 86 -8.31 -9.72 6.90
C ASP A 86 -8.56 -8.58 5.89
N ASP A 87 -8.25 -7.32 6.24
CA ASP A 87 -8.66 -6.16 5.46
C ASP A 87 -7.52 -5.48 4.69
N ILE A 88 -6.23 -5.72 5.07
CA ILE A 88 -5.09 -4.99 4.53
C ILE A 88 -4.12 -5.89 3.77
N GLY A 89 -3.78 -5.49 2.55
CA GLY A 89 -2.62 -5.97 1.81
C GLY A 89 -1.46 -4.97 1.90
N PHE A 90 -0.24 -5.46 2.14
CA PHE A 90 0.96 -4.63 2.14
C PHE A 90 1.93 -5.05 1.05
N VAL A 91 2.42 -4.05 0.29
CA VAL A 91 3.51 -4.16 -0.67
C VAL A 91 4.62 -3.20 -0.25
N PHE A 92 5.82 -3.71 -0.04
CA PHE A 92 6.97 -2.94 0.43
C PHE A 92 8.02 -2.74 -0.67
N GLN A 93 8.88 -1.74 -0.51
CA GLN A 93 10.00 -1.47 -1.40
C GLN A 93 10.97 -2.66 -1.46
N PHE A 94 11.29 -3.25 -0.31
CA PHE A 94 12.05 -4.50 -0.21
C PHE A 94 11.05 -5.63 -0.05
N TYR A 95 10.99 -6.52 -0.97
CA TYR A 95 9.94 -7.53 -1.21
C TYR A 95 9.54 -8.35 0.01
N ASN A 96 10.41 -8.44 1.03
CA ASN A 96 10.19 -9.16 2.29
C ASN A 96 9.74 -10.61 2.06
N LEU A 97 10.33 -11.27 1.08
CA LEU A 97 10.12 -12.68 0.81
C LEU A 97 10.96 -13.53 1.76
N ILE A 98 10.43 -14.67 2.13
CA ILE A 98 11.17 -15.67 2.91
C ILE A 98 12.08 -16.43 1.94
N PRO A 99 13.41 -16.34 2.09
CA PRO A 99 14.37 -16.82 1.07
C PRO A 99 14.35 -18.34 0.88
N ASN A 100 13.93 -19.10 1.88
CA ASN A 100 13.89 -20.57 1.87
C ASN A 100 12.52 -21.14 1.44
N LEU A 101 11.60 -20.28 1.02
CA LEU A 101 10.30 -20.65 0.46
C LEU A 101 10.24 -20.25 -1.01
N THR A 102 9.60 -21.09 -1.82
CA THR A 102 9.29 -20.79 -3.22
C THR A 102 8.33 -19.60 -3.35
N ALA A 103 8.11 -19.10 -4.56
CA ALA A 103 7.14 -18.05 -4.82
C ALA A 103 5.74 -18.47 -4.33
N LEU A 104 5.30 -19.68 -4.63
CA LEU A 104 4.02 -20.23 -4.20
C LEU A 104 3.94 -20.31 -2.66
N GLU A 105 4.92 -20.91 -2.01
CA GLU A 105 4.94 -21.06 -0.56
C GLU A 105 4.99 -19.70 0.18
N ASN A 106 5.65 -18.68 -0.40
CA ASN A 106 5.62 -17.31 0.14
C ASN A 106 4.21 -16.70 0.13
N VAL A 107 3.39 -17.04 -0.86
CA VAL A 107 1.98 -16.61 -0.93
C VAL A 107 1.14 -17.44 0.04
N GLU A 108 1.19 -18.77 -0.05
CA GLU A 108 0.40 -19.70 0.76
C GLU A 108 0.58 -19.49 2.26
N LEU A 109 1.82 -19.22 2.72
CA LEU A 109 2.08 -18.96 4.14
C LEU A 109 1.24 -17.79 4.68
N ALA A 110 1.07 -16.73 3.88
CA ALA A 110 0.27 -15.59 4.29
C ALA A 110 -1.23 -15.92 4.37
N LEU A 111 -1.68 -16.92 3.63
CA LEU A 111 -3.10 -17.30 3.55
C LEU A 111 -3.55 -18.19 4.69
N GLN A 112 -2.62 -18.90 5.36
CA GLN A 112 -2.93 -19.85 6.44
C GLN A 112 -3.75 -19.26 7.59
N ILE A 113 -3.66 -17.95 7.79
CA ILE A 113 -4.35 -17.23 8.87
C ILE A 113 -5.55 -16.41 8.38
N CYS A 114 -5.76 -16.29 7.05
CA CYS A 114 -6.83 -15.49 6.47
C CYS A 114 -8.17 -16.23 6.50
N LYS A 115 -9.28 -15.47 6.56
CA LYS A 115 -10.62 -16.06 6.63
C LYS A 115 -11.17 -16.47 5.28
N ASP A 116 -10.93 -15.66 4.25
CA ASP A 116 -11.47 -15.84 2.90
C ASP A 116 -10.39 -15.52 1.86
N PRO A 117 -9.29 -16.29 1.84
CA PRO A 117 -8.20 -16.07 0.90
C PRO A 117 -8.58 -16.50 -0.52
N LEU A 118 -7.96 -15.85 -1.50
CA LEU A 118 -7.98 -16.30 -2.88
C LEU A 118 -6.99 -17.45 -3.06
N ASP A 119 -7.18 -18.24 -4.12
CA ASP A 119 -6.25 -19.31 -4.47
C ASP A 119 -4.88 -18.75 -4.88
N ALA A 120 -3.81 -19.25 -4.25
CA ALA A 120 -2.45 -18.73 -4.43
C ALA A 120 -1.94 -18.89 -5.86
N GLU A 121 -2.22 -20.06 -6.50
CA GLU A 121 -1.80 -20.32 -7.88
C GLU A 121 -2.52 -19.39 -8.86
N THR A 122 -3.82 -19.18 -8.66
CA THR A 122 -4.64 -18.26 -9.46
C THR A 122 -4.07 -16.85 -9.40
N VAL A 123 -3.78 -16.34 -8.19
CA VAL A 123 -3.23 -14.98 -8.04
C VAL A 123 -1.82 -14.87 -8.61
N LEU A 124 -0.97 -15.90 -8.48
CA LEU A 124 0.35 -15.90 -9.12
C LEU A 124 0.25 -15.90 -10.66
N ASN A 125 -0.74 -16.59 -11.24
CA ASN A 125 -1.02 -16.51 -12.67
C ASN A 125 -1.41 -15.09 -13.10
N GLU A 126 -2.30 -14.43 -12.36
CA GLU A 126 -2.76 -13.06 -12.65
C GLU A 126 -1.61 -12.04 -12.64
N VAL A 127 -0.61 -12.24 -11.77
CA VAL A 127 0.59 -11.38 -11.76
C VAL A 127 1.67 -11.85 -12.74
N GLY A 128 1.39 -12.82 -13.60
CA GLY A 128 2.28 -13.31 -14.66
C GLY A 128 3.47 -14.14 -14.14
N LEU A 129 3.24 -14.97 -13.13
CA LEU A 129 4.27 -15.81 -12.50
C LEU A 129 3.97 -17.33 -12.57
N GLN A 130 3.08 -17.77 -13.48
CA GLN A 130 2.72 -19.18 -13.59
C GLN A 130 3.91 -20.14 -13.73
N GLU A 131 4.94 -19.75 -14.47
CA GLU A 131 6.12 -20.59 -14.69
C GLU A 131 7.21 -20.40 -13.61
N ARG A 132 6.98 -19.51 -12.65
CA ARG A 132 7.91 -19.13 -11.58
C ARG A 132 7.48 -19.58 -10.20
N MET A 133 6.34 -20.23 -10.06
CA MET A 133 5.75 -20.61 -8.76
C MET A 133 6.69 -21.45 -7.88
N LYS A 134 7.50 -22.32 -8.51
CA LYS A 134 8.45 -23.21 -7.82
C LYS A 134 9.84 -22.60 -7.63
N ASN A 135 10.08 -21.38 -8.09
CA ASN A 135 11.36 -20.72 -7.95
C ASN A 135 11.49 -20.10 -6.55
N PHE A 136 12.70 -20.18 -5.99
CA PHE A 136 13.07 -19.47 -4.77
C PHE A 136 13.38 -18.00 -5.07
N PRO A 137 13.28 -17.09 -4.10
CA PRO A 137 13.58 -15.66 -4.30
C PRO A 137 14.91 -15.39 -4.97
N ALA A 138 15.97 -16.14 -4.64
CA ALA A 138 17.28 -16.01 -5.24
C ALA A 138 17.35 -16.34 -6.75
N GLN A 139 16.32 -17.01 -7.28
CA GLN A 139 16.19 -17.38 -8.69
C GLN A 139 15.27 -16.44 -9.47
N LEU A 140 14.73 -15.42 -8.81
CA LEU A 140 13.79 -14.45 -9.36
C LEU A 140 14.47 -13.09 -9.54
N SER A 141 14.17 -12.41 -10.64
CA SER A 141 14.52 -11.00 -10.82
C SER A 141 13.82 -10.12 -9.78
N GLY A 142 14.31 -8.89 -9.57
CA GLY A 142 13.68 -7.94 -8.65
C GLY A 142 12.20 -7.68 -8.96
N GLY A 143 11.86 -7.56 -10.25
CA GLY A 143 10.46 -7.40 -10.66
C GLY A 143 9.60 -8.64 -10.43
N GLU A 144 10.16 -9.85 -10.60
CA GLU A 144 9.46 -11.09 -10.25
C GLU A 144 9.24 -11.21 -8.74
N GLN A 145 10.26 -10.87 -7.93
CA GLN A 145 10.11 -10.83 -6.47
C GLN A 145 9.05 -9.83 -6.03
N GLN A 146 9.00 -8.66 -6.66
CA GLN A 146 7.96 -7.67 -6.38
C GLN A 146 6.57 -8.20 -6.76
N ARG A 147 6.43 -8.88 -7.90
CA ARG A 147 5.15 -9.53 -8.26
C ARG A 147 4.75 -10.63 -7.28
N VAL A 148 5.69 -11.41 -6.72
CA VAL A 148 5.39 -12.37 -5.62
C VAL A 148 4.89 -11.61 -4.38
N SER A 149 5.52 -10.49 -4.02
CA SER A 149 5.09 -9.65 -2.89
C SER A 149 3.67 -9.09 -3.10
N ILE A 150 3.35 -8.66 -4.33
CA ILE A 150 2.01 -8.20 -4.71
C ILE A 150 1.02 -9.37 -4.65
N ALA A 151 1.35 -10.52 -5.24
CA ALA A 151 0.50 -11.72 -5.18
C ALA A 151 0.18 -12.13 -3.73
N ARG A 152 1.19 -12.13 -2.85
CA ARG A 152 1.01 -12.40 -1.42
C ARG A 152 0.04 -11.41 -0.75
N ALA A 153 0.09 -10.14 -1.13
CA ALA A 153 -0.83 -9.14 -0.61
C ALA A 153 -2.26 -9.31 -1.16
N LEU A 154 -2.38 -9.57 -2.47
CA LEU A 154 -3.67 -9.76 -3.17
C LEU A 154 -4.40 -11.03 -2.77
N ALA A 155 -3.66 -12.14 -2.61
CA ALA A 155 -4.23 -13.44 -2.28
C ALA A 155 -4.94 -13.46 -0.91
N LYS A 156 -4.64 -12.51 -0.03
CA LYS A 156 -5.40 -12.27 1.21
C LYS A 156 -6.82 -11.73 0.96
N ASN A 157 -7.16 -11.35 -0.27
CA ASN A 157 -8.42 -10.70 -0.65
C ASN A 157 -8.71 -9.41 0.15
N PRO A 158 -7.76 -8.46 0.20
CA PRO A 158 -7.86 -7.29 1.07
C PRO A 158 -8.84 -6.25 0.52
N LYS A 159 -9.44 -5.44 1.42
CA LYS A 159 -10.24 -4.27 1.03
C LYS A 159 -9.39 -3.08 0.60
N LEU A 160 -8.17 -2.99 1.15
CA LEU A 160 -7.23 -1.89 0.96
C LEU A 160 -5.81 -2.42 0.72
N LEU A 161 -5.22 -2.03 -0.40
CA LEU A 161 -3.83 -2.33 -0.73
C LEU A 161 -2.96 -1.10 -0.45
N LEU A 162 -1.96 -1.26 0.41
CA LEU A 162 -1.02 -0.22 0.81
C LEU A 162 0.36 -0.55 0.24
N CYS A 163 0.91 0.36 -0.58
CA CYS A 163 2.18 0.18 -1.25
C CYS A 163 3.18 1.25 -0.81
N ASP A 164 4.28 0.84 -0.19
CA ASP A 164 5.39 1.71 0.21
C ASP A 164 6.50 1.62 -0.82
N GLU A 165 6.66 2.67 -1.65
CA GLU A 165 7.68 2.77 -2.69
C GLU A 165 7.77 1.50 -3.58
N PRO A 166 6.66 1.01 -4.18
CA PRO A 166 6.61 -0.31 -4.80
C PRO A 166 7.54 -0.48 -6.01
N THR A 167 8.09 0.63 -6.53
CA THR A 167 9.03 0.65 -7.67
C THR A 167 10.42 1.13 -7.31
N GLY A 168 10.66 1.49 -6.05
CA GLY A 168 11.89 2.16 -5.61
C GLY A 168 13.18 1.34 -5.73
N ALA A 169 13.08 0.01 -5.88
CA ALA A 169 14.21 -0.89 -6.07
C ALA A 169 14.28 -1.49 -7.49
N LEU A 170 13.48 -0.97 -8.44
CA LEU A 170 13.33 -1.51 -9.79
C LEU A 170 13.85 -0.53 -10.85
N ASP A 171 14.28 -1.09 -11.99
CA ASP A 171 14.51 -0.29 -13.19
C ASP A 171 13.20 0.29 -13.75
N TYR A 172 13.33 1.25 -14.65
CA TYR A 172 12.21 1.98 -15.22
C TYR A 172 11.13 1.08 -15.84
N GLN A 173 11.51 0.16 -16.71
CA GLN A 173 10.57 -0.71 -17.44
C GLN A 173 9.83 -1.65 -16.49
N THR A 174 10.56 -2.25 -15.57
CA THR A 174 10.00 -3.13 -14.55
C THR A 174 9.10 -2.35 -13.60
N GLY A 175 9.50 -1.15 -13.18
CA GLY A 175 8.70 -0.27 -12.34
C GLY A 175 7.37 0.11 -13.00
N LYS A 176 7.41 0.44 -14.31
CA LYS A 176 6.22 0.74 -15.10
C LYS A 176 5.25 -0.45 -15.17
N ALA A 177 5.77 -1.65 -15.39
CA ALA A 177 4.96 -2.88 -15.39
C ALA A 177 4.31 -3.16 -14.03
N ILE A 178 5.00 -2.88 -12.92
CA ILE A 178 4.44 -3.01 -11.57
C ILE A 178 3.31 -1.98 -11.33
N LEU A 179 3.50 -0.73 -11.73
CA LEU A 179 2.45 0.29 -11.59
C LEU A 179 1.22 -0.04 -12.43
N LYS A 180 1.43 -0.56 -13.65
CA LYS A 180 0.33 -1.04 -14.50
C LYS A 180 -0.44 -2.16 -13.82
N LEU A 181 0.25 -3.16 -13.30
CA LEU A 181 -0.37 -4.25 -12.56
C LEU A 181 -1.23 -3.73 -11.40
N LEU A 182 -0.71 -2.81 -10.59
CA LEU A 182 -1.46 -2.22 -9.48
C LEU A 182 -2.67 -1.40 -9.94
N GLN A 183 -2.55 -0.66 -11.05
CA GLN A 183 -3.65 0.11 -11.62
C GLN A 183 -4.73 -0.83 -12.18
N ASP A 184 -4.35 -1.87 -12.90
CA ASP A 184 -5.26 -2.88 -13.46
C ASP A 184 -6.02 -3.59 -12.32
N MET A 185 -5.33 -4.04 -11.27
CA MET A 185 -5.96 -4.66 -10.09
C MET A 185 -6.97 -3.72 -9.41
N CYS A 186 -6.64 -2.43 -9.29
CA CYS A 186 -7.56 -1.43 -8.76
C CYS A 186 -8.83 -1.34 -9.61
N ARG A 187 -8.70 -1.26 -10.94
CA ARG A 187 -9.82 -1.10 -11.88
C ARG A 187 -10.68 -2.35 -12.00
N GLU A 188 -10.05 -3.51 -12.16
CA GLU A 188 -10.74 -4.78 -12.41
C GLU A 188 -11.44 -5.33 -11.17
N ARG A 189 -10.81 -5.18 -9.99
CA ARG A 189 -11.35 -5.71 -8.73
C ARG A 189 -12.11 -4.68 -7.90
N GLY A 190 -12.12 -3.40 -8.31
CA GLY A 190 -12.70 -2.31 -7.52
C GLY A 190 -12.04 -2.12 -6.16
N MET A 191 -10.77 -2.57 -6.02
CA MET A 191 -10.01 -2.48 -4.80
C MET A 191 -9.44 -1.07 -4.63
N THR A 192 -9.42 -0.56 -3.41
CA THR A 192 -8.75 0.71 -3.11
C THR A 192 -7.25 0.48 -2.98
N VAL A 193 -6.46 1.26 -3.73
CA VAL A 193 -4.98 1.18 -3.72
C VAL A 193 -4.40 2.51 -3.29
N ILE A 194 -3.48 2.49 -2.33
CA ILE A 194 -2.72 3.68 -1.91
C ILE A 194 -1.23 3.41 -2.12
N VAL A 195 -0.62 4.18 -2.98
CA VAL A 195 0.83 4.15 -3.23
C VAL A 195 1.47 5.36 -2.58
N ILE A 196 2.43 5.15 -1.70
CA ILE A 196 3.29 6.23 -1.24
C ILE A 196 4.62 6.19 -1.98
N THR A 197 5.09 7.36 -2.41
CA THR A 197 6.35 7.49 -3.15
C THR A 197 6.94 8.90 -3.04
N HIS A 198 8.24 9.00 -3.27
CA HIS A 198 8.91 10.28 -3.50
C HIS A 198 8.91 10.67 -5.00
N ASN A 199 8.58 9.72 -5.90
CA ASN A 199 8.49 9.98 -7.33
C ASN A 199 7.14 10.63 -7.68
N SER A 200 7.14 11.94 -7.90
CA SER A 200 5.92 12.69 -8.26
C SER A 200 5.49 12.50 -9.72
N ALA A 201 6.34 11.91 -10.57
CA ALA A 201 6.01 11.70 -11.99
C ALA A 201 4.87 10.68 -12.18
N ILE A 202 4.64 9.77 -11.22
CA ILE A 202 3.51 8.83 -11.28
C ILE A 202 2.16 9.44 -10.85
N ALA A 203 2.15 10.66 -10.31
CA ALA A 203 0.93 11.31 -9.84
C ALA A 203 -0.20 11.41 -10.92
N PRO A 204 0.09 11.64 -12.23
CA PRO A 204 -0.96 11.71 -13.25
C PRO A 204 -1.80 10.45 -13.43
N MET A 205 -1.30 9.26 -13.04
CA MET A 205 -2.06 7.99 -13.14
C MET A 205 -3.10 7.80 -12.03
N ALA A 206 -3.03 8.60 -10.97
CA ALA A 206 -3.89 8.46 -9.80
C ALA A 206 -5.23 9.18 -9.98
N ASP A 207 -6.30 8.61 -9.41
CA ASP A 207 -7.58 9.28 -9.22
C ASP A 207 -7.46 10.41 -8.20
N ARG A 208 -6.60 10.21 -7.21
CA ARG A 208 -6.37 11.18 -6.14
C ARG A 208 -4.89 11.30 -5.81
N VAL A 209 -4.43 12.54 -5.78
CA VAL A 209 -3.03 12.88 -5.44
C VAL A 209 -3.02 13.67 -4.15
N ILE A 210 -2.30 13.16 -3.15
CA ILE A 210 -2.14 13.78 -1.84
C ILE A 210 -0.66 14.13 -1.68
N LYS A 211 -0.35 15.42 -1.44
CA LYS A 211 1.02 15.87 -1.19
C LYS A 211 1.24 16.08 0.30
N ILE A 212 2.22 15.36 0.87
CA ILE A 212 2.62 15.51 2.27
C ILE A 212 3.97 16.21 2.34
N LYS A 213 4.08 17.20 3.21
CA LYS A 213 5.31 17.94 3.51
C LYS A 213 5.35 18.28 4.99
N ASN A 214 6.45 17.96 5.66
CA ASN A 214 6.66 18.26 7.09
C ASN A 214 5.49 17.79 7.99
N GLY A 215 5.02 16.57 7.78
CA GLY A 215 3.94 15.97 8.56
C GLY A 215 2.54 16.52 8.27
N LYS A 216 2.35 17.35 7.24
CA LYS A 216 1.05 17.97 6.89
C LYS A 216 0.67 17.70 5.44
N VAL A 217 -0.64 17.66 5.17
CA VAL A 217 -1.15 17.68 3.79
C VAL A 217 -0.99 19.08 3.23
N SER A 218 -0.12 19.24 2.24
CA SER A 218 0.12 20.52 1.57
C SER A 218 -0.84 20.78 0.41
N SER A 219 -1.32 19.71 -0.24
CA SER A 219 -2.39 19.78 -1.25
C SER A 219 -3.03 18.41 -1.44
N MET A 220 -4.30 18.42 -1.81
CA MET A 220 -5.03 17.24 -2.28
C MET A 220 -5.73 17.62 -3.60
N LYS A 221 -5.60 16.76 -4.60
CA LYS A 221 -6.23 16.94 -5.90
C LYS A 221 -6.92 15.66 -6.32
N GLN A 222 -8.15 15.77 -6.80
CA GLN A 222 -8.83 14.74 -7.56
C GLN A 222 -8.46 14.90 -9.02
N ASN A 223 -8.27 13.78 -9.71
CA ASN A 223 -7.99 13.74 -11.14
C ASN A 223 -9.16 13.03 -11.82
N ASP A 224 -9.92 13.78 -12.58
CA ASP A 224 -11.12 13.27 -13.26
C ASP A 224 -10.79 12.43 -14.50
N CYS A 225 -9.54 12.48 -14.98
CA CYS A 225 -9.06 11.71 -16.13
C CYS A 225 -7.65 11.17 -15.85
N PRO A 226 -7.52 10.11 -15.05
CA PRO A 226 -6.23 9.48 -14.76
C PRO A 226 -5.59 8.94 -16.03
N MET A 227 -4.31 9.24 -16.23
CA MET A 227 -3.53 8.75 -17.37
C MET A 227 -3.28 7.25 -17.27
N ASN A 228 -3.17 6.59 -18.41
CA ASN A 228 -2.63 5.25 -18.44
C ASN A 228 -1.15 5.32 -18.07
N VAL A 229 -0.70 4.37 -17.26
CA VAL A 229 0.71 4.30 -16.82
C VAL A 229 1.68 4.22 -18.00
N GLU A 230 1.25 3.67 -19.14
CA GLU A 230 2.07 3.56 -20.35
C GLU A 230 2.41 4.93 -20.98
N GLU A 231 1.64 5.96 -20.70
CA GLU A 231 1.84 7.33 -21.16
C GLU A 231 2.71 8.18 -20.23
N ILE A 232 3.08 7.62 -19.06
CA ILE A 232 3.87 8.33 -18.05
C ILE A 232 5.37 8.06 -18.28
N GLU A 233 6.16 9.13 -18.22
CA GLU A 233 7.61 9.10 -18.22
C GLU A 233 8.15 9.65 -16.88
N TRP A 234 9.17 8.99 -16.29
CA TRP A 234 9.87 9.43 -15.06
C TRP A 234 11.34 9.06 -15.03
#